data_1d49d492ef1842abb655bb925e68922e
#
_entry.id   1d49d492ef1842abb655bb925e68922e
#
_cell.length_a   1.000
_cell.length_b   1.000
_cell.length_c   1.000
_cell.angle_alpha   90.00
_cell.angle_beta   90.00
_cell.angle_gamma   90.00
#
_symmetry.space_group_name_H-M   'P 1'
#
loop_
_entity.id
_entity.type
_entity.pdbx_description
1 polymer ?
#
loop_
_entity_poly.entity_id
_entity_poly.type
_entity_poly.pdbx_seq_one_letter_code
_entity_poly.pdbx_strand_id
1 'polypeptide(L)'
;TTATQGLAVGIIGVSLFTVGAVAGQAVSGLVLDRVGYGPAGVVAVTVPRLVGAALSIGAVAFALSGDTLATVPLWMLVLPLLAGAGIAWQQATNGRLRARVGSPLTATLVNFIGGTAILAVAAGASIALTGPPGPFPTDPLLYLGGAAGVVYIVLS
;
A
#
# COMPACT_ATOMS: atom_id res chain seq x y z
N THR A 1 6.03 -11.38 6.29
CA THR A 1 5.19 -10.24 5.87
C THR A 1 3.71 -10.60 5.77
N THR A 2 3.35 -11.76 5.22
CA THR A 2 1.97 -12.27 5.28
C THR A 2 1.53 -12.58 6.70
N ALA A 3 2.41 -13.05 7.56
CA ALA A 3 2.10 -13.30 8.97
C ALA A 3 1.84 -12.00 9.75
N THR A 4 2.61 -10.94 9.52
CA THR A 4 2.38 -9.64 10.18
C THR A 4 1.15 -8.91 9.65
N GLN A 5 0.88 -8.99 8.35
CA GLN A 5 -0.39 -8.49 7.80
C GLN A 5 -1.58 -9.33 8.29
N GLY A 6 -1.46 -10.65 8.27
CA GLY A 6 -2.50 -11.54 8.78
C GLY A 6 -2.79 -11.35 10.27
N LEU A 7 -1.77 -11.14 11.10
CA LEU A 7 -1.91 -10.83 12.51
C LEU A 7 -2.54 -9.44 12.72
N ALA A 8 -2.04 -8.41 12.04
CA ALA A 8 -2.59 -7.06 12.14
C ALA A 8 -4.05 -7.02 11.66
N VAL A 9 -4.35 -7.61 10.49
CA VAL A 9 -5.71 -7.69 9.96
C VAL A 9 -6.63 -8.54 10.85
N GLY A 10 -6.12 -9.62 11.45
CA GLY A 10 -6.88 -10.46 12.38
C GLY A 10 -7.25 -9.74 13.69
N ILE A 11 -6.39 -8.83 14.16
CA ILE A 11 -6.60 -8.11 15.43
C ILE A 11 -7.42 -6.84 15.23
N ILE A 12 -7.09 -6.02 14.22
CA ILE A 12 -7.74 -4.72 14.01
C ILE A 12 -8.89 -4.76 13.00
N GLY A 13 -9.04 -5.88 12.29
CA GLY A 13 -10.03 -6.04 11.22
C GLY A 13 -9.63 -5.39 9.91
N VAL A 14 -10.14 -5.96 8.81
CA VAL A 14 -9.85 -5.50 7.44
C VAL A 14 -10.28 -4.05 7.24
N SER A 15 -11.44 -3.67 7.79
CA SER A 15 -12.01 -2.33 7.61
C SER A 15 -11.11 -1.26 8.21
N LEU A 16 -10.66 -1.43 9.46
CA LEU A 16 -9.81 -0.46 10.13
C LEU A 16 -8.43 -0.36 9.47
N PHE A 17 -7.86 -1.51 9.04
CA PHE A 17 -6.62 -1.52 8.29
C PHE A 17 -6.76 -0.73 6.98
N THR A 18 -7.84 -0.97 6.22
CA THR A 18 -8.09 -0.28 4.95
C THR A 18 -8.25 1.23 5.14
N VAL A 19 -9.09 1.64 6.10
CA VAL A 19 -9.32 3.07 6.38
C VAL A 19 -8.02 3.75 6.85
N GLY A 20 -7.24 3.09 7.70
CA GLY A 20 -5.94 3.60 8.14
C GLY A 20 -4.93 3.71 6.99
N ALA A 21 -4.88 2.74 6.09
CA ALA A 21 -4.02 2.79 4.91
C ALA A 21 -4.43 3.93 3.96
N VAL A 22 -5.73 4.13 3.71
CA VAL A 22 -6.22 5.25 2.89
C VAL A 22 -5.87 6.60 3.50
N ALA A 23 -6.00 6.76 4.83
CA ALA A 23 -5.60 7.99 5.51
C ALA A 23 -4.08 8.23 5.41
N GLY A 24 -3.27 7.19 5.61
CA GLY A 24 -1.82 7.26 5.44
C GLY A 24 -1.42 7.63 4.01
N GLN A 25 -2.09 7.07 3.02
CA GLN A 25 -1.88 7.40 1.61
C GLN A 25 -2.26 8.85 1.29
N ALA A 26 -3.40 9.33 1.79
CA ALA A 26 -3.86 10.70 1.56
C ALA A 26 -2.90 11.74 2.15
N VAL A 27 -2.51 11.57 3.41
CA VAL A 27 -1.58 12.48 4.11
C VAL A 27 -0.20 12.46 3.45
N SER A 28 0.34 11.26 3.19
CA SER A 28 1.67 11.14 2.57
C SER A 28 1.67 11.65 1.13
N GLY A 29 0.57 11.48 0.39
CA GLY A 29 0.40 12.05 -0.94
C GLY A 29 0.51 13.57 -0.92
N LEU A 30 -0.15 14.26 0.03
CA LEU A 30 -0.04 15.70 0.19
C LEU A 30 1.40 16.15 0.49
N VAL A 31 2.13 15.41 1.33
CA VAL A 31 3.53 15.70 1.64
C VAL A 31 4.40 15.54 0.41
N LEU A 32 4.25 14.43 -0.33
CA LEU A 32 5.00 14.15 -1.55
C LEU A 32 4.74 15.20 -2.64
N ASP A 33 3.50 15.64 -2.79
CA ASP A 33 3.12 16.72 -3.71
C ASP A 33 3.77 18.06 -3.32
N ARG A 34 3.79 18.37 -2.02
CA ARG A 34 4.38 19.62 -1.53
C ARG A 34 5.90 19.66 -1.70
N VAL A 35 6.58 18.53 -1.51
CA VAL A 35 8.05 18.45 -1.72
C VAL A 35 8.43 18.25 -3.18
N GLY A 36 7.45 18.11 -4.09
CA GLY A 36 7.69 17.95 -5.51
C GLY A 36 8.23 16.59 -5.90
N TYR A 37 7.98 15.57 -5.10
CA TYR A 37 8.46 14.22 -5.39
C TYR A 37 7.66 13.54 -6.52
N GLY A 38 6.44 13.99 -6.81
CA GLY A 38 5.60 13.44 -7.89
C GLY A 38 6.11 13.80 -9.31
N PRO A 39 5.50 13.24 -10.36
CA PRO A 39 5.86 13.49 -11.75
C PRO A 39 5.61 14.95 -12.18
N ALA A 40 4.65 15.63 -11.54
CA ALA A 40 4.29 17.02 -11.81
C ALA A 40 5.17 18.05 -11.06
N GLY A 41 6.15 17.58 -10.27
CA GLY A 41 6.93 18.45 -9.37
C GLY A 41 6.12 18.95 -8.18
N VAL A 42 6.42 20.16 -7.71
CA VAL A 42 5.70 20.77 -6.58
C VAL A 42 4.26 21.10 -6.98
N VAL A 43 3.32 20.44 -6.32
CA VAL A 43 1.89 20.66 -6.54
C VAL A 43 1.30 21.39 -5.32
N ALA A 44 0.57 22.48 -5.60
CA ALA A 44 -0.11 23.23 -4.54
C ALA A 44 -1.16 22.36 -3.83
N VAL A 45 -1.18 22.47 -2.52
CA VAL A 45 -2.21 21.82 -1.71
C VAL A 45 -3.52 22.59 -1.91
N THR A 46 -4.48 21.97 -2.59
CA THR A 46 -5.78 22.56 -2.87
C THR A 46 -6.81 22.21 -1.80
N VAL A 47 -7.84 23.04 -1.65
CA VAL A 47 -8.94 22.80 -0.69
C VAL A 47 -9.57 21.42 -0.85
N PRO A 48 -9.91 20.93 -2.07
CA PRO A 48 -10.47 19.58 -2.22
C PRO A 48 -9.54 18.48 -1.70
N ARG A 49 -8.23 18.61 -1.85
CA ARG A 49 -7.24 17.65 -1.34
C ARG A 49 -7.17 17.66 0.19
N LEU A 50 -7.22 18.85 0.79
CA LEU A 50 -7.28 18.97 2.25
C LEU A 50 -8.57 18.37 2.81
N VAL A 51 -9.70 18.63 2.17
CA VAL A 51 -10.98 18.05 2.56
C VAL A 51 -10.93 16.51 2.44
N GLY A 52 -10.39 15.97 1.35
CA GLY A 52 -10.22 14.52 1.20
C GLY A 52 -9.35 13.89 2.30
N ALA A 53 -8.23 14.53 2.63
CA ALA A 53 -7.37 14.06 3.73
C ALA A 53 -8.07 14.17 5.10
N ALA A 54 -8.77 15.26 5.35
CA ALA A 54 -9.53 15.45 6.59
C ALA A 54 -10.66 14.41 6.74
N LEU A 55 -11.39 14.13 5.65
CA LEU A 55 -12.41 13.08 5.64
C LEU A 55 -11.81 11.70 5.90
N SER A 56 -10.65 11.39 5.33
CA SER A 56 -9.95 10.13 5.57
C SER A 56 -9.53 9.99 7.04
N ILE A 57 -9.00 11.05 7.64
CA ILE A 57 -8.65 11.07 9.08
C ILE A 57 -9.91 10.97 9.94
N GLY A 58 -10.97 11.68 9.57
CA GLY A 58 -12.28 11.60 10.24
C GLY A 58 -12.86 10.18 10.19
N ALA A 59 -12.72 9.49 9.06
CA ALA A 59 -13.14 8.09 8.93
C ALA A 59 -12.35 7.15 9.84
N VAL A 60 -11.03 7.38 10.01
CA VAL A 60 -10.21 6.64 11.00
C VAL A 60 -10.71 6.91 12.41
N ALA A 61 -10.93 8.17 12.77
CA ALA A 61 -11.44 8.56 14.08
C ALA A 61 -12.82 7.94 14.36
N PHE A 62 -13.70 7.91 13.35
CA PHE A 62 -15.00 7.26 13.45
C PHE A 62 -14.88 5.74 13.59
N ALA A 63 -14.02 5.09 12.81
CA ALA A 63 -13.78 3.64 12.90
C ALA A 63 -13.17 3.22 14.25
N LEU A 64 -12.47 4.15 14.92
CA LEU A 64 -11.91 3.96 16.26
C LEU A 64 -12.89 4.33 17.38
N SER A 65 -14.04 4.92 17.05
CA SER A 65 -15.04 5.24 18.07
C SER A 65 -15.74 3.97 18.59
N GLY A 66 -16.06 3.94 19.87
CA GLY A 66 -16.67 2.78 20.53
C GLY A 66 -15.65 1.79 21.12
N ASP A 67 -16.06 0.54 21.26
CA ASP A 67 -15.29 -0.50 21.97
C ASP A 67 -14.00 -0.91 21.24
N THR A 68 -13.80 -0.47 20.00
CA THR A 68 -12.61 -0.79 19.20
C THR A 68 -11.32 -0.26 19.85
N LEU A 69 -11.37 0.92 20.47
CA LEU A 69 -10.21 1.50 21.17
C LEU A 69 -9.83 0.71 22.44
N ALA A 70 -10.76 0.01 23.05
CA ALA A 70 -10.49 -0.78 24.24
C ALA A 70 -9.71 -2.07 23.91
N THR A 71 -9.77 -2.52 22.67
CA THR A 71 -9.22 -3.81 22.23
C THR A 71 -7.99 -3.70 21.35
N VAL A 72 -7.79 -2.55 20.66
CA VAL A 72 -6.70 -2.34 19.70
C VAL A 72 -5.63 -1.43 20.29
N PRO A 73 -4.40 -1.90 20.49
CA PRO A 73 -3.30 -1.05 20.91
C PRO A 73 -3.02 0.04 19.87
N LEU A 74 -2.91 1.30 20.29
CA LEU A 74 -2.71 2.44 19.39
C LEU A 74 -1.48 2.31 18.48
N TRP A 75 -0.43 1.62 18.92
CA TRP A 75 0.76 1.39 18.09
C TRP A 75 0.46 0.53 16.85
N MET A 76 -0.56 -0.33 16.88
CA MET A 76 -0.97 -1.12 15.71
C MET A 76 -1.57 -0.26 14.60
N LEU A 77 -2.08 0.94 14.91
CA LEU A 77 -2.58 1.89 13.90
C LEU A 77 -1.45 2.50 13.07
N VAL A 78 -0.23 2.47 13.57
CA VAL A 78 0.94 2.94 12.82
C VAL A 78 1.18 2.06 11.58
N LEU A 79 0.91 0.76 11.66
CA LEU A 79 1.14 -0.17 10.55
C LEU A 79 0.31 0.16 9.29
N PRO A 80 -1.03 0.34 9.37
CA PRO A 80 -1.81 0.73 8.20
C PRO A 80 -1.45 2.13 7.69
N LEU A 81 -1.14 3.08 8.56
CA LEU A 81 -0.67 4.40 8.14
C LEU A 81 0.64 4.33 7.36
N LEU A 82 1.61 3.55 7.84
CA LEU A 82 2.87 3.33 7.14
C LEU A 82 2.68 2.56 5.83
N ALA A 83 1.78 1.59 5.79
CA ALA A 83 1.41 0.90 4.57
C ALA A 83 0.84 1.87 3.52
N GLY A 84 -0.06 2.76 3.95
CA GLY A 84 -0.60 3.82 3.10
C GLY A 84 0.47 4.81 2.61
N ALA A 85 1.37 5.22 3.48
CA ALA A 85 2.50 6.08 3.13
C ALA A 85 3.41 5.41 2.09
N GLY A 86 3.68 4.11 2.26
CA GLY A 86 4.43 3.30 1.30
C GLY A 86 3.75 3.23 -0.07
N ILE A 87 2.43 3.06 -0.11
CA ILE A 87 1.65 3.08 -1.34
C ILE A 87 1.75 4.44 -2.04
N ALA A 88 1.59 5.54 -1.31
CA ALA A 88 1.72 6.89 -1.87
C ALA A 88 3.11 7.13 -2.47
N TRP A 89 4.16 6.73 -1.76
CA TRP A 89 5.54 6.83 -2.23
C TRP A 89 5.78 5.98 -3.48
N GLN A 90 5.27 4.75 -3.50
CA GLN A 90 5.35 3.85 -4.65
C GLN A 90 4.65 4.44 -5.88
N GLN A 91 3.45 4.99 -5.72
CA GLN A 91 2.69 5.63 -6.79
C GLN A 91 3.44 6.84 -7.36
N ALA A 92 3.97 7.71 -6.50
CA ALA A 92 4.76 8.87 -6.91
C ALA A 92 6.03 8.45 -7.67
N THR A 93 6.72 7.40 -7.20
CA THR A 93 7.92 6.85 -7.84
C THR A 93 7.59 6.25 -9.22
N ASN A 94 6.51 5.48 -9.31
CA ASN A 94 6.04 4.90 -10.57
C ASN A 94 5.60 6.00 -11.56
N GLY A 95 4.93 7.05 -11.07
CA GLY A 95 4.57 8.21 -11.88
C GLY A 95 5.80 8.92 -12.47
N ARG A 96 6.86 9.11 -11.66
CA ARG A 96 8.13 9.66 -12.14
C ARG A 96 8.82 8.77 -13.17
N LEU A 97 8.84 7.46 -12.95
CA LEU A 97 9.39 6.51 -13.89
C LEU A 97 8.63 6.55 -15.21
N ARG A 98 7.29 6.51 -15.14
CA ARG A 98 6.42 6.64 -16.32
C ARG A 98 6.70 7.92 -17.11
N ALA A 99 6.85 9.05 -16.42
CA ALA A 99 7.16 10.34 -17.06
C ALA A 99 8.53 10.34 -17.76
N ARG A 100 9.52 9.61 -17.20
CA ARG A 100 10.86 9.51 -17.78
C ARG A 100 10.94 8.55 -18.97
N VAL A 101 10.28 7.39 -18.89
CA VAL A 101 10.34 6.37 -19.94
C VAL A 101 9.29 6.58 -21.04
N GLY A 102 8.34 7.49 -20.84
CA GLY A 102 7.29 7.81 -21.81
C GLY A 102 6.28 6.68 -22.07
N SER A 103 6.34 5.58 -21.31
CA SER A 103 5.48 4.41 -21.50
C SER A 103 5.02 3.83 -20.17
N PRO A 104 3.70 3.76 -19.96
CA PRO A 104 3.14 3.11 -18.75
C PRO A 104 3.47 1.61 -18.70
N LEU A 105 3.51 0.93 -19.84
CA LEU A 105 3.84 -0.49 -19.91
C LEU A 105 5.28 -0.74 -19.49
N THR A 106 6.23 0.08 -19.91
CA THR A 106 7.64 -0.05 -19.51
C THR A 106 7.81 0.20 -18.02
N ALA A 107 7.16 1.22 -17.45
CA ALA A 107 7.19 1.48 -16.03
C ALA A 107 6.59 0.32 -15.22
N THR A 108 5.48 -0.24 -15.68
CA THR A 108 4.84 -1.41 -15.10
C THR A 108 5.76 -2.62 -15.12
N LEU A 109 6.39 -2.91 -16.27
CA LEU A 109 7.31 -4.03 -16.42
C LEU A 109 8.49 -3.92 -15.44
N VAL A 110 9.13 -2.76 -15.35
CA VAL A 110 10.24 -2.52 -14.42
C VAL A 110 9.79 -2.75 -12.96
N ASN A 111 8.60 -2.26 -12.60
CA ASN A 111 8.05 -2.43 -11.25
C ASN A 111 7.82 -3.91 -10.92
N PHE A 112 7.24 -4.68 -11.86
CA PHE A 112 7.00 -6.11 -11.67
C PHE A 112 8.29 -6.93 -11.63
N ILE A 113 9.26 -6.64 -12.49
CA ILE A 113 10.57 -7.30 -12.46
C ILE A 113 11.26 -7.05 -11.12
N GLY A 114 11.31 -5.78 -10.68
CA GLY A 114 11.93 -5.42 -9.40
C GLY A 114 11.21 -6.07 -8.20
N GLY A 115 9.88 -6.00 -8.18
CA GLY A 115 9.06 -6.63 -7.15
C GLY A 115 9.25 -8.15 -7.11
N THR A 116 9.23 -8.81 -8.26
CA THR A 116 9.45 -10.26 -8.37
C THR A 116 10.85 -10.65 -7.89
N ALA A 117 11.88 -9.90 -8.25
CA ALA A 117 13.25 -10.16 -7.79
C ALA A 117 13.36 -10.07 -6.26
N ILE A 118 12.78 -9.04 -5.65
CA ILE A 118 12.78 -8.87 -4.19
C ILE A 118 12.02 -10.02 -3.51
N LEU A 119 10.84 -10.37 -4.04
CA LEU A 119 10.03 -11.46 -3.49
C LEU A 119 10.71 -12.82 -3.66
N ALA A 120 11.40 -13.06 -4.77
CA ALA A 120 12.16 -14.29 -5.00
C ALA A 120 13.31 -14.42 -3.99
N VAL A 121 14.04 -13.34 -3.73
CA VAL A 121 15.11 -13.32 -2.71
C VAL A 121 14.50 -13.57 -1.32
N ALA A 122 13.42 -12.90 -0.98
CA ALA A 122 12.75 -13.08 0.31
C ALA A 122 12.20 -14.50 0.48
N ALA A 123 11.62 -15.07 -0.57
CA ALA A 123 11.13 -16.45 -0.56
C ALA A 123 12.29 -17.45 -0.40
N GLY A 124 13.39 -17.26 -1.13
CA GLY A 124 14.60 -18.08 -1.01
C GLY A 124 15.18 -18.04 0.41
N ALA A 125 15.28 -16.85 0.99
CA ALA A 125 15.72 -16.69 2.38
C ALA A 125 14.76 -17.36 3.38
N SER A 126 13.45 -17.22 3.17
CA SER A 126 12.45 -17.87 4.01
C SER A 126 12.56 -19.40 3.94
N ILE A 127 12.68 -19.95 2.74
CA ILE A 127 12.85 -21.41 2.54
C ILE A 127 14.13 -21.91 3.22
N ALA A 128 15.21 -21.15 3.11
CA ALA A 128 16.49 -21.51 3.76
C ALA A 128 16.40 -21.51 5.29
N LEU A 129 15.58 -20.63 5.88
CA LEU A 129 15.45 -20.48 7.33
C LEU A 129 14.36 -21.37 7.95
N THR A 130 13.26 -21.58 7.24
CA THR A 130 12.06 -22.25 7.79
C THR A 130 11.68 -23.54 7.07
N GLY A 131 12.41 -23.90 5.99
CA GLY A 131 12.11 -25.05 5.14
C GLY A 131 11.11 -24.73 4.01
N PRO A 132 10.84 -25.71 3.14
CA PRO A 132 9.96 -25.52 1.99
C PRO A 132 8.52 -25.21 2.43
N PRO A 133 7.79 -24.39 1.65
CA PRO A 133 6.39 -24.10 1.93
C PRO A 133 5.54 -25.37 1.80
N GLY A 134 4.40 -25.40 2.49
CA GLY A 134 3.38 -26.42 2.31
C GLY A 134 2.82 -26.46 0.88
N PRO A 135 1.93 -27.41 0.57
CA PRO A 135 1.36 -27.52 -0.77
C PRO A 135 0.65 -26.22 -1.17
N PHE A 136 0.84 -25.82 -2.43
CA PHE A 136 0.18 -24.62 -2.96
C PHE A 136 -1.34 -24.82 -3.03
N PRO A 137 -2.13 -23.78 -2.71
CA PRO A 137 -3.57 -23.83 -2.88
C PRO A 137 -3.97 -24.18 -4.31
N THR A 138 -4.95 -25.06 -4.47
CA THR A 138 -5.43 -25.50 -5.79
C THR A 138 -6.51 -24.61 -6.39
N ASP A 139 -7.05 -23.65 -5.61
CA ASP A 139 -8.06 -22.72 -6.09
C ASP A 139 -7.43 -21.66 -7.03
N PRO A 140 -7.80 -21.66 -8.34
CA PRO A 140 -7.24 -20.74 -9.31
C PRO A 140 -7.59 -19.26 -9.01
N LEU A 141 -8.66 -18.98 -8.28
CA LEU A 141 -9.06 -17.62 -7.92
C LEU A 141 -8.01 -16.92 -7.06
N LEU A 142 -7.25 -17.66 -6.26
CA LEU A 142 -6.19 -17.12 -5.42
C LEU A 142 -5.01 -16.55 -6.23
N TYR A 143 -4.88 -16.92 -7.49
CA TYR A 143 -3.80 -16.49 -8.38
C TYR A 143 -4.18 -15.28 -9.26
N LEU A 144 -5.45 -14.85 -9.24
CA LEU A 144 -5.91 -13.70 -10.03
C LEU A 144 -5.35 -12.36 -9.53
N GLY A 145 -4.82 -12.30 -8.31
CA GLY A 145 -4.24 -11.09 -7.74
C GLY A 145 -3.12 -10.49 -8.58
N GLY A 146 -2.30 -11.33 -9.22
CA GLY A 146 -1.23 -10.87 -10.11
C GLY A 146 -1.78 -10.14 -11.35
N ALA A 147 -2.77 -10.73 -12.01
CA ALA A 147 -3.41 -10.12 -13.17
C ALA A 147 -4.13 -8.81 -12.81
N ALA A 148 -4.86 -8.79 -11.70
CA ALA A 148 -5.51 -7.58 -11.19
C ALA A 148 -4.49 -6.48 -10.86
N GLY A 149 -3.33 -6.84 -10.31
CA GLY A 149 -2.23 -5.91 -10.02
C GLY A 149 -1.66 -5.27 -11.29
N VAL A 150 -1.49 -6.02 -12.38
CA VAL A 150 -1.06 -5.48 -13.68
C VAL A 150 -2.06 -4.44 -14.18
N VAL A 151 -3.35 -4.78 -14.20
CA VAL A 151 -4.42 -3.87 -14.64
C VAL A 151 -4.41 -2.60 -13.79
N TYR A 152 -4.30 -2.73 -12.47
CA TYR A 152 -4.26 -1.59 -11.56
C TYR A 152 -3.11 -0.62 -11.88
N ILE A 153 -1.88 -1.14 -12.04
CA ILE A 153 -0.71 -0.29 -12.30
C ILE A 153 -0.76 0.35 -13.71
N VAL A 154 -1.29 -0.35 -14.70
CA VAL A 154 -1.44 0.23 -16.06
C VAL A 154 -2.46 1.38 -16.06
N LEU A 155 -3.52 1.28 -15.25
CA LEU A 155 -4.58 2.30 -15.18
C LEU A 155 -4.25 3.45 -14.22
N SER A 156 -3.32 3.29 -13.29
CA SER A 156 -2.88 4.31 -12.34
C SER A 156 -1.80 5.22 -12.93
#